data_5ea7fd5668504ee927189a97f03b4db0
#
_entry.id   5ea7fd5668504ee927189a97f03b4db0
#
_cell.length_a   1.000
_cell.length_b   1.000
_cell.length_c   1.000
_cell.angle_alpha   90.00
_cell.angle_beta   90.00
_cell.angle_gamma   90.00
#
_symmetry.space_group_name_H-M   'P 1'
#
loop_
_entity.id
_entity.type
_entity.pdbx_description
1 polymer ?
#
loop_
_entity_poly.entity_id
_entity_poly.type
_entity_poly.pdbx_seq_one_letter_code
_entity_poly.pdbx_strand_id
1 'polypeptide(L)'
;MSITTRPRLAILYPGDRAARDQSNPAESRFASLLKAFSAAGVAAEPAIYNDDFADEVLCQLDQVQGVLVWHNPIEGGRSRARLDAMLREVASRGVFVSAHPDTILRMGTKDVLLSVRDLPFGSDVHRIESLVQMQDDLPGRLARGARVLKQHRGHSGIGVWRIEQRRSGTFALRHAQRGAEEEVVEFATVLQRLAPYFERNGTMVDQAWQPRMVEGMTRAYLVRDRVAGFGHQAVNALYPAADGGAAPKPGPRLYSDADDPRFKDLRQHLEGGWIDLMCDRVGVALDGLPLLWDADFLLGKRDATGFERYVLCEINVSSVAPFPESAVAPLVSAARTALASGVARLP
;
A
#
# COMPACT_ATOMS: atom_id res chain seq x y z
N MET A 1 5.03 20.22 41.19
CA MET A 1 4.13 19.46 40.30
C MET A 1 4.58 19.71 38.86
N SER A 2 5.26 18.77 38.22
CA SER A 2 5.59 18.89 36.78
C SER A 2 4.27 18.87 36.00
N ILE A 3 3.97 19.94 35.31
CA ILE A 3 2.88 19.99 34.34
C ILE A 3 3.32 19.06 33.18
N THR A 4 2.84 17.83 33.22
CA THR A 4 3.07 16.88 32.10
C THR A 4 2.25 17.42 30.93
N THR A 5 2.90 18.15 30.04
CA THR A 5 2.27 18.60 28.80
C THR A 5 1.85 17.37 27.99
N ARG A 6 0.58 17.33 27.55
CA ARG A 6 0.09 16.26 26.67
C ARG A 6 0.94 16.21 25.40
N PRO A 7 1.41 15.01 24.98
CA PRO A 7 2.13 14.91 23.72
C PRO A 7 1.22 15.35 22.57
N ARG A 8 1.80 16.09 21.61
CA ARG A 8 1.10 16.62 20.43
C ARG A 8 1.40 15.74 19.22
N LEU A 9 0.38 15.46 18.42
CA LEU A 9 0.45 14.63 17.22
C LEU A 9 -0.30 15.30 16.08
N ALA A 10 0.32 15.42 14.91
CA ALA A 10 -0.35 15.85 13.69
C ALA A 10 -0.83 14.65 12.87
N ILE A 11 -2.05 14.73 12.32
CA ILE A 11 -2.55 13.81 11.29
C ILE A 11 -2.50 14.57 9.97
N LEU A 12 -1.51 14.22 9.12
CA LEU A 12 -1.27 14.89 7.85
C LEU A 12 -2.02 14.19 6.71
N TYR A 13 -2.79 14.96 5.96
CA TYR A 13 -3.51 14.49 4.77
C TYR A 13 -3.70 15.62 3.74
N PRO A 14 -3.94 15.29 2.44
CA PRO A 14 -4.06 16.29 1.39
C PRO A 14 -5.35 17.10 1.52
N GLY A 15 -5.27 18.37 1.12
CA GLY A 15 -6.40 19.28 1.00
C GLY A 15 -5.99 20.60 0.38
N ASP A 16 -6.96 21.45 0.11
CA ASP A 16 -6.76 22.80 -0.41
C ASP A 16 -6.68 23.86 0.71
N ARG A 17 -6.50 25.10 0.33
CA ARG A 17 -6.43 26.25 1.24
C ARG A 17 -7.72 26.38 2.08
N ALA A 18 -8.88 26.24 1.45
CA ALA A 18 -10.16 26.37 2.14
C ALA A 18 -10.33 25.29 3.22
N ALA A 19 -9.97 24.04 2.89
CA ALA A 19 -9.99 22.94 3.85
C ALA A 19 -9.03 23.19 5.03
N ARG A 20 -7.85 23.82 4.78
CA ARG A 20 -6.89 24.17 5.82
C ARG A 20 -7.41 25.27 6.73
N ASP A 21 -7.92 26.35 6.15
CA ASP A 21 -8.35 27.55 6.91
C ASP A 21 -9.64 27.27 7.73
N GLN A 22 -10.47 26.34 7.25
CA GLN A 22 -11.72 25.91 7.90
C GLN A 22 -11.56 24.60 8.68
N SER A 23 -10.33 24.12 8.90
CA SER A 23 -10.10 22.80 9.48
C SER A 23 -10.78 22.66 10.85
N ASN A 24 -11.78 21.78 10.92
CA ASN A 24 -12.47 21.40 12.14
C ASN A 24 -12.17 19.93 12.45
N PRO A 25 -11.51 19.59 13.56
CA PRO A 25 -11.22 18.21 13.93
C PRO A 25 -12.49 17.32 13.98
N ALA A 26 -13.64 17.87 14.36
CA ALA A 26 -14.90 17.13 14.47
C ALA A 26 -15.52 16.78 13.11
N GLU A 27 -15.20 17.53 12.06
CA GLU A 27 -15.70 17.33 10.69
C GLU A 27 -14.67 16.62 9.79
N SER A 28 -13.47 16.40 10.30
CA SER A 28 -12.42 15.66 9.59
C SER A 28 -12.86 14.21 9.35
N ARG A 29 -12.47 13.66 8.20
CA ARG A 29 -12.57 12.20 7.96
C ARG A 29 -11.84 11.35 9.02
N PHE A 30 -10.99 11.96 9.83
CA PHE A 30 -10.27 11.34 10.93
C PHE A 30 -10.87 11.69 12.31
N ALA A 31 -12.10 12.25 12.39
CA ALA A 31 -12.72 12.68 13.63
C ALA A 31 -12.73 11.58 14.71
N SER A 32 -13.07 10.33 14.33
CA SER A 32 -13.05 9.20 15.27
C SER A 32 -11.66 8.91 15.81
N LEU A 33 -10.63 8.97 14.96
CA LEU A 33 -9.24 8.76 15.36
C LEU A 33 -8.72 9.91 16.24
N LEU A 34 -9.02 11.15 15.89
CA LEU A 34 -8.69 12.33 16.70
C LEU A 34 -9.33 12.25 18.10
N LYS A 35 -10.61 11.82 18.17
CA LYS A 35 -11.31 11.57 19.43
C LYS A 35 -10.63 10.46 20.24
N ALA A 36 -10.22 9.37 19.61
CA ALA A 36 -9.53 8.25 20.27
C ALA A 36 -8.17 8.70 20.84
N PHE A 37 -7.40 9.50 20.12
CA PHE A 37 -6.16 10.10 20.63
C PHE A 37 -6.41 11.02 21.82
N SER A 38 -7.41 11.89 21.74
CA SER A 38 -7.77 12.78 22.85
C SER A 38 -8.16 12.02 24.11
N ALA A 39 -8.95 10.95 23.96
CA ALA A 39 -9.31 10.05 25.08
C ALA A 39 -8.09 9.36 25.69
N ALA A 40 -7.06 9.09 24.89
CA ALA A 40 -5.80 8.50 25.31
C ALA A 40 -4.78 9.53 25.85
N GLY A 41 -5.14 10.80 25.98
CA GLY A 41 -4.29 11.84 26.52
C GLY A 41 -3.29 12.44 25.52
N VAL A 42 -3.49 12.24 24.22
CA VAL A 42 -2.68 12.83 23.14
C VAL A 42 -3.45 13.99 22.52
N ALA A 43 -2.81 15.16 22.40
CA ALA A 43 -3.36 16.31 21.69
C ALA A 43 -3.13 16.15 20.18
N ALA A 44 -4.06 15.45 19.51
CA ALA A 44 -3.98 15.22 18.07
C ALA A 44 -4.72 16.31 17.30
N GLU A 45 -4.12 16.78 16.19
CA GLU A 45 -4.65 17.84 15.35
C GLU A 45 -4.54 17.49 13.85
N PRO A 46 -5.44 18.01 12.98
CA PRO A 46 -5.29 17.91 11.54
C PRO A 46 -4.11 18.74 11.05
N ALA A 47 -3.34 18.21 10.08
CA ALA A 47 -2.35 18.94 9.30
C ALA A 47 -2.68 18.76 7.81
N ILE A 48 -3.37 19.72 7.23
CA ILE A 48 -3.81 19.66 5.84
C ILE A 48 -2.65 20.14 4.96
N TYR A 49 -2.25 19.31 4.01
CA TYR A 49 -1.08 19.52 3.16
C TYR A 49 -1.45 19.80 1.70
N ASN A 50 -0.77 20.78 1.15
CA ASN A 50 -0.62 21.03 -0.29
C ASN A 50 0.75 21.63 -0.54
N ASP A 51 1.32 21.38 -1.72
CA ASP A 51 2.60 21.97 -2.11
C ASP A 51 2.57 23.52 -2.07
N ASP A 52 1.42 24.12 -2.35
CA ASP A 52 1.26 25.58 -2.44
C ASP A 52 1.45 26.30 -1.09
N PHE A 53 1.31 25.59 0.03
CA PHE A 53 1.52 26.12 1.39
C PHE A 53 2.34 25.15 2.30
N ALA A 54 3.27 24.43 1.69
CA ALA A 54 4.10 23.44 2.39
C ALA A 54 4.90 24.06 3.56
N ASP A 55 5.37 25.30 3.42
CA ASP A 55 6.17 25.99 4.45
C ASP A 55 5.35 26.27 5.73
N GLU A 56 4.06 26.60 5.58
CA GLU A 56 3.15 26.75 6.72
C GLU A 56 2.91 25.42 7.43
N VAL A 57 2.80 24.32 6.64
CA VAL A 57 2.66 22.98 7.21
C VAL A 57 3.94 22.58 7.94
N LEU A 58 5.12 22.86 7.38
CA LEU A 58 6.40 22.64 8.05
C LEU A 58 6.44 23.31 9.42
N CYS A 59 6.08 24.61 9.49
CA CYS A 59 6.00 25.34 10.76
C CYS A 59 5.03 24.69 11.76
N GLN A 60 3.91 24.14 11.30
CA GLN A 60 2.97 23.39 12.14
C GLN A 60 3.59 22.10 12.66
N LEU A 61 4.28 21.35 11.80
CA LEU A 61 4.91 20.08 12.16
C LEU A 61 6.07 20.23 13.12
N ASP A 62 6.74 21.36 13.15
CA ASP A 62 7.78 21.68 14.14
C ASP A 62 7.23 21.84 15.59
N GLN A 63 5.91 21.97 15.73
CA GLN A 63 5.25 22.16 17.03
C GLN A 63 4.69 20.85 17.63
N VAL A 64 4.89 19.71 16.97
CA VAL A 64 4.40 18.42 17.43
C VAL A 64 5.53 17.43 17.68
N GLN A 65 5.27 16.38 18.47
CA GLN A 65 6.23 15.31 18.72
C GLN A 65 6.12 14.18 17.71
N GLY A 66 5.01 14.13 16.94
CA GLY A 66 4.82 13.10 15.93
C GLY A 66 3.86 13.49 14.82
N VAL A 67 4.01 12.83 13.69
CA VAL A 67 3.18 13.00 12.50
C VAL A 67 2.75 11.63 11.99
N LEU A 68 1.45 11.43 11.83
CA LEU A 68 0.90 10.31 11.07
C LEU A 68 0.50 10.80 9.68
N VAL A 69 0.92 10.08 8.64
CA VAL A 69 0.81 10.55 7.25
C VAL A 69 -0.20 9.73 6.47
N TRP A 70 -1.21 10.39 5.90
CA TRP A 70 -2.20 9.84 4.98
C TRP A 70 -2.16 10.57 3.64
N HIS A 71 -1.19 10.25 2.82
CA HIS A 71 -1.01 10.89 1.52
C HIS A 71 -0.64 9.83 0.46
N ASN A 72 -1.40 9.80 -0.64
CA ASN A 72 -1.12 8.88 -1.75
C ASN A 72 0.23 9.18 -2.42
N PRO A 73 0.83 8.20 -3.11
CA PRO A 73 2.06 8.41 -3.90
C PRO A 73 1.91 9.48 -4.98
N ILE A 74 0.70 9.57 -5.55
CA ILE A 74 0.31 10.58 -6.53
C ILE A 74 -1.04 11.14 -6.06
N GLU A 75 -1.12 12.45 -5.89
CA GLU A 75 -2.34 13.14 -5.49
C GLU A 75 -2.60 14.29 -6.48
N GLY A 76 -3.78 14.32 -7.10
CA GLY A 76 -4.09 15.33 -8.10
C GLY A 76 -3.09 15.42 -9.27
N GLY A 77 -2.48 14.31 -9.68
CA GLY A 77 -1.44 14.26 -10.72
C GLY A 77 -0.04 14.70 -10.27
N ARG A 78 0.13 15.13 -9.03
CA ARG A 78 1.43 15.54 -8.45
C ARG A 78 2.04 14.39 -7.64
N SER A 79 3.35 14.19 -7.78
CA SER A 79 4.09 13.26 -6.92
C SER A 79 4.28 13.87 -5.53
N ARG A 80 4.46 13.04 -4.52
CA ARG A 80 4.73 13.47 -3.15
C ARG A 80 6.20 13.85 -2.86
N ALA A 81 7.00 14.12 -3.88
CA ALA A 81 8.44 14.36 -3.72
C ALA A 81 8.76 15.54 -2.76
N ARG A 82 7.99 16.65 -2.86
CA ARG A 82 8.14 17.79 -1.96
C ARG A 82 7.73 17.45 -0.52
N LEU A 83 6.62 16.74 -0.36
CA LEU A 83 6.18 16.22 0.94
C LEU A 83 7.23 15.28 1.55
N ASP A 84 7.79 14.35 0.77
CA ASP A 84 8.79 13.40 1.26
C ASP A 84 10.07 14.13 1.73
N ALA A 85 10.51 15.18 1.01
CA ALA A 85 11.64 16.02 1.44
C ALA A 85 11.34 16.71 2.78
N MET A 86 10.17 17.35 2.90
CA MET A 86 9.72 18.00 4.13
C MET A 86 9.62 17.03 5.30
N LEU A 87 9.07 15.83 5.10
CA LEU A 87 8.94 14.83 6.18
C LEU A 87 10.29 14.30 6.65
N ARG A 88 11.30 14.17 5.76
CA ARG A 88 12.69 13.85 6.17
C ARG A 88 13.30 14.96 7.01
N GLU A 89 13.08 16.21 6.62
CA GLU A 89 13.54 17.38 7.38
C GLU A 89 12.90 17.40 8.78
N VAL A 90 11.58 17.21 8.87
CA VAL A 90 10.84 17.12 10.14
C VAL A 90 11.38 15.97 11.01
N ALA A 91 11.61 14.80 10.42
CA ALA A 91 12.19 13.65 11.14
C ALA A 91 13.62 13.95 11.64
N SER A 92 14.45 14.62 10.84
CA SER A 92 15.82 14.99 11.23
C SER A 92 15.89 15.97 12.42
N ARG A 93 14.78 16.72 12.65
CA ARG A 93 14.62 17.61 13.81
C ARG A 93 14.11 16.88 15.06
N GLY A 94 13.91 15.55 15.00
CA GLY A 94 13.51 14.73 16.12
C GLY A 94 12.01 14.50 16.25
N VAL A 95 11.20 14.88 15.27
CA VAL A 95 9.77 14.57 15.23
C VAL A 95 9.57 13.16 14.70
N PHE A 96 8.78 12.35 15.39
CA PHE A 96 8.40 11.02 14.94
C PHE A 96 7.53 11.08 13.69
N VAL A 97 7.91 10.42 12.60
CA VAL A 97 7.15 10.40 11.33
C VAL A 97 6.74 8.97 10.97
N SER A 98 5.44 8.71 10.84
CA SER A 98 4.89 7.43 10.37
C SER A 98 3.84 7.65 9.25
N ALA A 99 4.06 7.13 8.02
CA ALA A 99 5.25 6.38 7.63
C ALA A 99 6.37 7.31 7.17
N HIS A 100 7.60 6.99 7.58
CA HIS A 100 8.78 7.72 7.12
C HIS A 100 8.98 7.55 5.61
N PRO A 101 9.38 8.59 4.85
CA PRO A 101 9.55 8.49 3.40
C PRO A 101 10.47 7.35 2.95
N ASP A 102 11.55 7.10 3.68
CA ASP A 102 12.49 6.03 3.32
C ASP A 102 11.92 4.64 3.56
N THR A 103 11.11 4.45 4.59
CA THR A 103 10.33 3.22 4.80
C THR A 103 9.32 3.01 3.67
N ILE A 104 8.65 4.09 3.20
CA ILE A 104 7.74 4.03 2.06
C ILE A 104 8.49 3.56 0.79
N LEU A 105 9.69 4.08 0.53
CA LEU A 105 10.48 3.68 -0.64
C LEU A 105 10.91 2.21 -0.58
N ARG A 106 11.20 1.68 0.60
CA ARG A 106 11.66 0.30 0.79
C ARG A 106 10.53 -0.73 0.70
N MET A 107 9.37 -0.46 1.28
CA MET A 107 8.29 -1.45 1.40
C MET A 107 6.97 -1.04 0.75
N GLY A 108 6.74 0.25 0.46
CA GLY A 108 5.48 0.78 -0.10
C GLY A 108 5.51 1.02 -1.60
N THR A 109 6.53 0.55 -2.32
CA THR A 109 6.59 0.52 -3.78
C THR A 109 6.41 -0.90 -4.29
N LYS A 110 6.09 -1.06 -5.58
CA LYS A 110 5.96 -2.41 -6.17
C LYS A 110 7.26 -3.22 -6.18
N ASP A 111 8.40 -2.57 -5.96
CA ASP A 111 9.70 -3.23 -5.84
C ASP A 111 9.79 -4.15 -4.63
N VAL A 112 8.97 -3.97 -3.61
CA VAL A 112 8.89 -4.91 -2.49
C VAL A 112 8.61 -6.34 -2.98
N LEU A 113 7.81 -6.50 -4.04
CA LEU A 113 7.50 -7.81 -4.62
C LEU A 113 8.74 -8.50 -5.20
N LEU A 114 9.68 -7.73 -5.74
CA LEU A 114 10.98 -8.25 -6.21
C LEU A 114 11.86 -8.67 -5.03
N SER A 115 11.88 -7.85 -3.99
CA SER A 115 12.69 -8.11 -2.79
C SER A 115 12.26 -9.39 -2.08
N VAL A 116 10.98 -9.73 -2.08
CA VAL A 116 10.41 -10.88 -1.36
C VAL A 116 10.06 -12.07 -2.24
N ARG A 117 10.43 -12.06 -3.52
CA ARG A 117 9.97 -13.03 -4.52
C ARG A 117 10.29 -14.50 -4.19
N ASP A 118 11.37 -14.74 -3.47
CA ASP A 118 11.86 -16.05 -3.02
C ASP A 118 11.43 -16.43 -1.59
N LEU A 119 10.68 -15.56 -0.91
CA LEU A 119 10.11 -15.86 0.40
C LEU A 119 8.84 -16.72 0.29
N PRO A 120 8.38 -17.39 1.36
CA PRO A 120 7.21 -18.27 1.35
C PRO A 120 5.94 -17.64 0.77
N PHE A 121 5.79 -16.33 0.93
CA PHE A 121 4.67 -15.53 0.41
C PHE A 121 4.99 -14.78 -0.90
N GLY A 122 6.16 -15.02 -1.46
CA GLY A 122 6.58 -14.45 -2.74
C GLY A 122 5.99 -15.16 -3.95
N SER A 123 6.31 -14.67 -5.13
CA SER A 123 5.91 -15.26 -6.41
C SER A 123 6.94 -14.97 -7.50
N ASP A 124 6.76 -15.56 -8.69
CA ASP A 124 7.58 -15.26 -9.86
C ASP A 124 7.35 -13.80 -10.28
N VAL A 125 8.34 -12.95 -9.98
CA VAL A 125 8.31 -11.49 -10.18
C VAL A 125 9.59 -11.03 -10.86
N HIS A 126 9.45 -10.13 -11.84
CA HIS A 126 10.56 -9.53 -12.58
C HIS A 126 10.38 -8.02 -12.68
N ARG A 127 11.50 -7.28 -12.72
CA ARG A 127 11.51 -5.87 -13.09
C ARG A 127 11.59 -5.75 -14.60
N ILE A 128 10.92 -4.76 -15.16
CA ILE A 128 11.04 -4.34 -16.55
C ILE A 128 11.44 -2.86 -16.54
N GLU A 129 12.62 -2.57 -17.06
CA GLU A 129 13.23 -1.23 -17.02
C GLU A 129 13.07 -0.47 -18.34
N SER A 130 12.70 -1.17 -19.43
CA SER A 130 12.52 -0.56 -20.74
C SER A 130 11.58 -1.37 -21.64
N LEU A 131 11.07 -0.73 -22.70
CA LEU A 131 10.30 -1.40 -23.73
C LEU A 131 11.12 -2.45 -24.48
N VAL A 132 12.42 -2.23 -24.69
CA VAL A 132 13.32 -3.21 -25.33
C VAL A 132 13.39 -4.47 -24.47
N GLN A 133 13.65 -4.33 -23.18
CA GLN A 133 13.64 -5.46 -22.26
C GLN A 133 12.27 -6.17 -22.22
N MET A 134 11.17 -5.40 -22.26
CA MET A 134 9.83 -5.97 -22.33
C MET A 134 9.65 -6.80 -23.59
N GLN A 135 10.10 -6.30 -24.73
CA GLN A 135 10.00 -6.98 -26.01
C GLN A 135 10.78 -8.30 -26.03
N ASP A 136 11.97 -8.31 -25.43
CA ASP A 136 12.84 -9.48 -25.42
C ASP A 136 12.38 -10.55 -24.41
N ASP A 137 11.99 -10.14 -23.22
CA ASP A 137 11.78 -11.05 -22.09
C ASP A 137 10.31 -11.50 -21.90
N LEU A 138 9.35 -10.60 -22.12
CA LEU A 138 7.96 -10.84 -21.74
C LEU A 138 7.30 -11.98 -22.53
N PRO A 139 7.54 -12.19 -23.84
CA PRO A 139 6.96 -13.30 -24.57
C PRO A 139 7.31 -14.68 -23.99
N GLY A 140 8.58 -14.87 -23.58
CA GLY A 140 9.02 -16.10 -22.94
C GLY A 140 8.35 -16.37 -21.59
N ARG A 141 7.99 -15.31 -20.85
CA ARG A 141 7.23 -15.43 -19.59
C ARG A 141 5.75 -15.72 -19.84
N LEU A 142 5.15 -15.05 -20.83
CA LEU A 142 3.75 -15.27 -21.25
C LEU A 142 3.50 -16.68 -21.79
N ALA A 143 4.50 -17.32 -22.41
CA ALA A 143 4.42 -18.72 -22.82
C ALA A 143 4.25 -19.69 -21.63
N ARG A 144 4.66 -19.28 -20.43
CA ARG A 144 4.49 -20.06 -19.19
C ARG A 144 3.17 -19.74 -18.43
N GLY A 145 2.47 -18.70 -18.82
CA GLY A 145 1.19 -18.31 -18.22
C GLY A 145 0.93 -16.81 -18.24
N ALA A 146 -0.26 -16.44 -17.85
CA ALA A 146 -0.66 -15.03 -17.77
C ALA A 146 0.18 -14.25 -16.76
N ARG A 147 0.36 -12.96 -17.03
CA ARG A 147 1.17 -12.04 -16.21
C ARG A 147 0.35 -10.81 -15.81
N VAL A 148 0.71 -10.19 -14.69
CA VAL A 148 0.20 -8.88 -14.27
C VAL A 148 1.34 -7.89 -14.25
N LEU A 149 1.27 -6.90 -15.11
CA LEU A 149 2.21 -5.80 -15.17
C LEU A 149 1.70 -4.64 -14.32
N LYS A 150 2.55 -4.09 -13.47
CA LYS A 150 2.21 -3.02 -12.53
C LYS A 150 3.22 -1.89 -12.66
N GLN A 151 2.77 -0.64 -12.83
CA GLN A 151 3.69 0.49 -12.72
C GLN A 151 4.33 0.54 -11.32
N HIS A 152 5.57 1.03 -11.25
CA HIS A 152 6.37 1.07 -10.02
C HIS A 152 5.66 1.75 -8.84
N ARG A 153 5.01 2.89 -9.08
CA ARG A 153 4.20 3.62 -8.07
C ARG A 153 2.83 3.93 -8.64
N GLY A 154 1.80 3.69 -7.85
CA GLY A 154 0.41 3.93 -8.24
C GLY A 154 -0.55 3.42 -7.19
N HIS A 155 -1.84 3.71 -7.37
CA HIS A 155 -2.94 3.28 -6.50
C HIS A 155 -4.17 2.97 -7.33
N SER A 156 -5.18 2.34 -6.75
CA SER A 156 -6.51 2.11 -7.36
C SER A 156 -6.48 1.39 -8.73
N GLY A 157 -5.51 0.51 -8.95
CA GLY A 157 -5.38 -0.25 -10.20
C GLY A 157 -4.86 0.55 -11.40
N ILE A 158 -4.51 1.83 -11.23
CA ILE A 158 -3.89 2.64 -12.29
C ILE A 158 -2.54 2.02 -12.66
N GLY A 159 -2.31 1.78 -13.96
CA GLY A 159 -1.08 1.16 -14.45
C GLY A 159 -0.93 -0.32 -14.08
N VAL A 160 -2.04 -1.02 -13.80
CA VAL A 160 -2.06 -2.47 -13.57
C VAL A 160 -2.76 -3.15 -14.74
N TRP A 161 -2.06 -4.06 -15.40
CA TRP A 161 -2.52 -4.73 -16.61
C TRP A 161 -2.36 -6.22 -16.50
N ARG A 162 -3.39 -7.00 -16.84
CA ARG A 162 -3.28 -8.43 -17.08
C ARG A 162 -3.00 -8.68 -18.55
N ILE A 163 -2.04 -9.55 -18.81
CA ILE A 163 -1.68 -9.99 -20.18
C ILE A 163 -1.67 -11.51 -20.20
N GLU A 164 -2.25 -12.10 -21.22
CA GLU A 164 -2.28 -13.54 -21.45
C GLU A 164 -2.10 -13.84 -22.93
N GLN A 165 -1.18 -14.75 -23.24
CA GLN A 165 -1.01 -15.21 -24.61
C GLN A 165 -2.20 -16.05 -25.05
N ARG A 166 -2.75 -15.73 -26.21
CA ARG A 166 -3.81 -16.49 -26.88
C ARG A 166 -3.21 -17.37 -27.96
N ARG A 167 -4.02 -18.23 -28.54
CA ARG A 167 -3.64 -19.00 -29.75
C ARG A 167 -3.37 -18.00 -30.89
N SER A 168 -2.51 -18.38 -31.87
CA SER A 168 -2.17 -17.53 -33.02
C SER A 168 -1.24 -16.31 -32.76
N GLY A 169 -0.55 -16.24 -31.62
CA GLY A 169 0.41 -15.15 -31.35
C GLY A 169 -0.21 -13.81 -30.95
N THR A 170 -1.52 -13.79 -30.66
CA THR A 170 -2.20 -12.63 -30.09
C THR A 170 -2.23 -12.68 -28.55
N PHE A 171 -2.53 -11.55 -27.94
CA PHE A 171 -2.51 -11.37 -26.50
C PHE A 171 -3.82 -10.75 -26.03
N ALA A 172 -4.46 -11.35 -25.00
CA ALA A 172 -5.52 -10.71 -24.27
C ALA A 172 -4.90 -9.70 -23.30
N LEU A 173 -5.33 -8.45 -23.40
CA LEU A 173 -4.85 -7.32 -22.61
C LEU A 173 -6.02 -6.70 -21.86
N ARG A 174 -5.91 -6.53 -20.54
CA ARG A 174 -6.95 -5.92 -19.72
C ARG A 174 -6.36 -5.00 -18.66
N HIS A 175 -6.87 -3.78 -18.58
CA HIS A 175 -6.52 -2.82 -17.55
C HIS A 175 -7.34 -3.06 -16.27
N ALA A 176 -6.75 -2.90 -15.09
CA ALA A 176 -7.43 -3.08 -13.80
C ALA A 176 -8.30 -1.88 -13.40
N GLN A 177 -8.81 -1.14 -14.38
CA GLN A 177 -9.70 -0.02 -14.15
C GLN A 177 -11.17 -0.46 -14.27
N ARG A 178 -12.04 0.21 -13.50
CA ARG A 178 -13.47 -0.06 -13.55
C ARG A 178 -14.00 0.19 -14.97
N GLY A 179 -14.69 -0.79 -15.52
CA GLY A 179 -15.28 -0.71 -16.87
C GLY A 179 -14.29 -0.98 -18.01
N ALA A 180 -13.01 -1.30 -17.74
CA ALA A 180 -12.09 -1.70 -18.78
C ALA A 180 -12.52 -3.06 -19.37
N GLU A 181 -12.51 -3.14 -20.70
CA GLU A 181 -12.78 -4.36 -21.44
C GLU A 181 -11.47 -5.10 -21.77
N GLU A 182 -11.57 -6.40 -22.03
CA GLU A 182 -10.46 -7.19 -22.52
C GLU A 182 -10.31 -6.98 -24.03
N GLU A 183 -9.15 -6.57 -24.46
CA GLU A 183 -8.80 -6.43 -25.88
C GLU A 183 -7.94 -7.64 -26.31
N VAL A 184 -8.14 -8.15 -27.51
CA VAL A 184 -7.25 -9.15 -28.11
C VAL A 184 -6.43 -8.45 -29.17
N VAL A 185 -5.12 -8.35 -28.94
CA VAL A 185 -4.23 -7.50 -29.72
C VAL A 185 -2.93 -8.21 -30.09
N GLU A 186 -2.20 -7.69 -31.06
CA GLU A 186 -0.83 -8.10 -31.35
C GLU A 186 0.16 -7.56 -30.32
N PHE A 187 1.32 -8.16 -30.18
CA PHE A 187 2.33 -7.77 -29.18
C PHE A 187 2.83 -6.33 -29.37
N ALA A 188 2.93 -5.87 -30.62
CA ALA A 188 3.26 -4.46 -30.91
C ALA A 188 2.28 -3.47 -30.28
N THR A 189 0.98 -3.78 -30.26
CA THR A 189 -0.03 -2.98 -29.60
C THR A 189 0.11 -3.02 -28.08
N VAL A 190 0.48 -4.17 -27.49
CA VAL A 190 0.82 -4.27 -26.06
C VAL A 190 1.95 -3.30 -25.73
N LEU A 191 3.04 -3.32 -26.50
CA LEU A 191 4.18 -2.40 -26.28
C LEU A 191 3.75 -0.93 -26.40
N GLN A 192 2.95 -0.59 -27.40
CA GLN A 192 2.44 0.77 -27.58
C GLN A 192 1.58 1.24 -26.39
N ARG A 193 0.69 0.38 -25.88
CA ARG A 193 -0.16 0.68 -24.70
C ARG A 193 0.65 0.90 -23.43
N LEU A 194 1.77 0.21 -23.28
CA LEU A 194 2.58 0.25 -22.08
C LEU A 194 3.76 1.24 -22.16
N ALA A 195 4.05 1.79 -23.36
CA ALA A 195 5.13 2.75 -23.57
C ALA A 195 5.12 3.95 -22.60
N PRO A 196 3.97 4.58 -22.27
CA PRO A 196 3.94 5.73 -21.38
C PRO A 196 4.46 5.43 -19.96
N TYR A 197 4.43 4.18 -19.51
CA TYR A 197 4.93 3.80 -18.18
C TYR A 197 6.46 3.79 -18.08
N PHE A 198 7.17 3.85 -19.21
CA PHE A 198 8.64 3.91 -19.26
C PHE A 198 9.18 5.33 -19.50
N GLU A 199 8.29 6.30 -19.68
CA GLU A 199 8.69 7.70 -19.76
C GLU A 199 9.35 8.15 -18.46
N ARG A 200 10.27 9.12 -18.53
CA ARG A 200 10.97 9.70 -17.39
C ARG A 200 11.62 8.66 -16.46
N ASN A 201 12.21 7.61 -17.05
CA ASN A 201 12.82 6.48 -16.34
C ASN A 201 11.82 5.67 -15.49
N GLY A 202 10.56 5.63 -15.91
CA GLY A 202 9.56 4.77 -15.30
C GLY A 202 9.90 3.30 -15.49
N THR A 203 9.45 2.46 -14.57
CA THR A 203 9.63 1.00 -14.60
C THR A 203 8.34 0.28 -14.32
N MET A 204 8.26 -0.99 -14.71
CA MET A 204 7.13 -1.84 -14.34
C MET A 204 7.60 -3.10 -13.61
N VAL A 205 6.73 -3.65 -12.81
CA VAL A 205 6.89 -4.95 -12.16
C VAL A 205 5.97 -5.94 -12.85
N ASP A 206 6.54 -7.06 -13.32
CA ASP A 206 5.85 -8.18 -13.94
C ASP A 206 5.71 -9.31 -12.91
N GLN A 207 4.48 -9.64 -12.52
CA GLN A 207 4.16 -10.68 -11.56
C GLN A 207 3.33 -11.79 -12.20
N ALA A 208 3.62 -13.04 -11.88
CA ALA A 208 2.80 -14.17 -12.29
C ALA A 208 1.35 -14.03 -11.85
N TRP A 209 0.41 -14.29 -12.76
CA TRP A 209 -1.02 -14.31 -12.48
C TRP A 209 -1.36 -15.37 -11.43
N GLN A 210 -2.25 -15.01 -10.50
CA GLN A 210 -2.78 -15.94 -9.49
C GLN A 210 -4.19 -16.40 -9.88
N PRO A 211 -4.37 -17.65 -10.34
CA PRO A 211 -5.64 -18.11 -10.87
C PRO A 211 -6.79 -18.06 -9.85
N ARG A 212 -6.48 -18.18 -8.56
CA ARG A 212 -7.45 -18.14 -7.47
C ARG A 212 -7.82 -16.73 -7.01
N MET A 213 -7.42 -15.67 -7.76
CA MET A 213 -7.86 -14.30 -7.49
C MET A 213 -9.39 -14.18 -7.48
N VAL A 214 -10.12 -15.06 -8.17
CA VAL A 214 -11.60 -15.14 -8.14
C VAL A 214 -12.14 -15.34 -6.72
N GLU A 215 -11.38 -15.99 -5.84
CA GLU A 215 -11.74 -16.21 -4.43
C GLU A 215 -11.56 -14.95 -3.58
N GLY A 216 -11.05 -13.89 -4.18
CA GLY A 216 -10.86 -12.59 -3.55
C GLY A 216 -9.42 -12.31 -3.11
N MET A 217 -9.26 -11.12 -2.57
CA MET A 217 -8.03 -10.62 -1.99
C MET A 217 -8.24 -10.39 -0.49
N THR A 218 -7.29 -10.83 0.31
CA THR A 218 -7.28 -10.58 1.75
C THR A 218 -6.25 -9.51 2.07
N ARG A 219 -6.70 -8.40 2.64
CA ARG A 219 -5.86 -7.35 3.19
C ARG A 219 -5.67 -7.59 4.67
N ALA A 220 -4.43 -7.75 5.10
CA ALA A 220 -4.09 -7.70 6.50
C ALA A 220 -3.75 -6.25 6.89
N TYR A 221 -4.45 -5.69 7.87
CA TYR A 221 -4.13 -4.41 8.48
C TYR A 221 -3.19 -4.66 9.66
N LEU A 222 -2.08 -3.96 9.68
CA LEU A 222 -1.04 -4.16 10.68
C LEU A 222 -0.76 -2.86 11.43
N VAL A 223 -0.60 -2.99 12.73
CA VAL A 223 -0.03 -1.96 13.60
C VAL A 223 1.36 -2.44 14.00
N ARG A 224 2.40 -1.83 13.43
CA ARG A 224 3.77 -2.31 13.50
C ARG A 224 3.87 -3.77 13.04
N ASP A 225 4.29 -4.67 13.91
CA ASP A 225 4.49 -6.10 13.69
C ASP A 225 3.28 -6.98 14.06
N ARG A 226 2.12 -6.38 14.34
CA ARG A 226 0.91 -7.11 14.77
C ARG A 226 -0.25 -6.88 13.83
N VAL A 227 -0.96 -7.96 13.52
CA VAL A 227 -2.20 -7.90 12.76
C VAL A 227 -3.30 -7.30 13.64
N ALA A 228 -3.89 -6.20 13.16
CA ALA A 228 -4.97 -5.50 13.85
C ALA A 228 -6.35 -5.85 13.30
N GLY A 229 -6.42 -6.47 12.12
CA GLY A 229 -7.65 -6.94 11.51
C GLY A 229 -7.47 -7.26 10.03
N PHE A 230 -8.56 -7.63 9.39
CA PHE A 230 -8.57 -8.05 7.99
C PHE A 230 -9.65 -7.33 7.19
N GLY A 231 -9.45 -7.27 5.88
CA GLY A 231 -10.46 -6.89 4.91
C GLY A 231 -10.42 -7.85 3.74
N HIS A 232 -11.53 -8.54 3.49
CA HIS A 232 -11.65 -9.43 2.33
C HIS A 232 -12.51 -8.78 1.25
N GLN A 233 -12.07 -8.84 0.01
CA GLN A 233 -12.77 -8.25 -1.13
C GLN A 233 -12.68 -9.14 -2.35
N ALA A 234 -13.82 -9.40 -2.99
CA ALA A 234 -13.83 -10.02 -4.32
C ALA A 234 -13.14 -9.08 -5.32
N VAL A 235 -12.10 -9.57 -5.99
CA VAL A 235 -11.31 -8.79 -6.96
C VAL A 235 -11.60 -9.31 -8.36
N ASN A 236 -12.48 -8.61 -9.07
CA ASN A 236 -12.93 -9.04 -10.38
C ASN A 236 -12.41 -8.15 -11.53
N ALA A 237 -11.65 -7.09 -11.23
CA ALA A 237 -11.27 -6.08 -12.22
C ALA A 237 -10.44 -6.65 -13.40
N LEU A 238 -9.64 -7.69 -13.16
CA LEU A 238 -8.78 -8.31 -14.19
C LEU A 238 -9.39 -9.60 -14.78
N TYR A 239 -10.59 -10.02 -14.36
CA TYR A 239 -11.26 -11.17 -14.96
C TYR A 239 -12.02 -10.74 -16.22
N PRO A 240 -11.98 -11.55 -17.28
CA PRO A 240 -12.85 -11.35 -18.42
C PRO A 240 -14.32 -11.47 -17.98
N ALA A 241 -15.22 -10.76 -18.67
CA ALA A 241 -16.63 -11.04 -18.54
C ALA A 241 -16.90 -12.51 -18.92
N ALA A 242 -17.81 -13.17 -18.21
CA ALA A 242 -18.33 -14.44 -18.69
C ALA A 242 -19.00 -14.20 -20.06
N ASP A 243 -18.97 -15.21 -20.95
CA ASP A 243 -19.45 -15.11 -22.32
C ASP A 243 -20.78 -14.35 -22.41
N GLY A 244 -20.76 -13.17 -23.04
CA GLY A 244 -21.92 -12.29 -23.23
C GLY A 244 -22.41 -11.53 -21.98
N GLY A 245 -21.67 -11.59 -20.85
CA GLY A 245 -22.02 -10.91 -19.60
C GLY A 245 -21.33 -9.54 -19.40
N ALA A 246 -21.87 -8.72 -18.49
CA ALA A 246 -21.19 -7.53 -18.03
C ALA A 246 -19.91 -7.89 -17.25
N ALA A 247 -18.87 -7.05 -17.36
CA ALA A 247 -17.65 -7.23 -16.59
C ALA A 247 -17.96 -7.32 -15.09
N PRO A 248 -17.35 -8.28 -14.36
CA PRO A 248 -17.59 -8.42 -12.92
C PRO A 248 -17.23 -7.12 -12.19
N LYS A 249 -18.06 -6.71 -11.23
CA LYS A 249 -17.79 -5.54 -10.39
C LYS A 249 -17.11 -5.99 -9.11
N PRO A 250 -16.07 -5.28 -8.61
CA PRO A 250 -15.54 -5.55 -7.29
C PRO A 250 -16.65 -5.46 -6.24
N GLY A 251 -16.75 -6.47 -5.39
CA GLY A 251 -17.64 -6.43 -4.24
C GLY A 251 -17.15 -5.45 -3.17
N PRO A 252 -17.98 -5.15 -2.15
CA PRO A 252 -17.54 -4.38 -0.99
C PRO A 252 -16.42 -5.12 -0.25
N ARG A 253 -15.56 -4.38 0.43
CA ARG A 253 -14.59 -4.97 1.35
C ARG A 253 -15.31 -5.32 2.65
N LEU A 254 -15.23 -6.59 3.04
CA LEU A 254 -15.78 -7.09 4.28
C LEU A 254 -14.67 -7.08 5.33
N TYR A 255 -14.86 -6.29 6.37
CA TYR A 255 -13.91 -6.15 7.46
C TYR A 255 -14.17 -7.16 8.58
N SER A 256 -13.12 -7.62 9.23
CA SER A 256 -13.17 -8.50 10.39
C SER A 256 -11.99 -8.25 11.32
N ASP A 257 -12.14 -8.64 12.57
CA ASP A 257 -11.11 -8.51 13.59
C ASP A 257 -9.93 -9.46 13.36
N ALA A 258 -8.85 -9.24 14.08
CA ALA A 258 -7.60 -10.01 13.94
C ALA A 258 -7.76 -11.50 14.31
N ASP A 259 -8.76 -11.88 15.07
CA ASP A 259 -9.05 -13.25 15.50
C ASP A 259 -10.07 -14.00 14.61
N ASP A 260 -10.47 -13.42 13.49
CA ASP A 260 -11.35 -14.08 12.52
C ASP A 260 -10.75 -15.44 12.09
N PRO A 261 -11.47 -16.56 12.33
CA PRO A 261 -10.96 -17.90 12.07
C PRO A 261 -10.63 -18.15 10.60
N ARG A 262 -11.25 -17.43 9.66
CA ARG A 262 -10.96 -17.55 8.21
C ARG A 262 -9.54 -17.15 7.87
N PHE A 263 -8.93 -16.27 8.65
CA PHE A 263 -7.60 -15.69 8.39
C PHE A 263 -6.57 -16.08 9.46
N LYS A 264 -6.92 -17.05 10.32
CA LYS A 264 -6.04 -17.52 11.40
C LYS A 264 -4.66 -17.93 10.90
N ASP A 265 -4.61 -18.71 9.82
CA ASP A 265 -3.34 -19.20 9.27
C ASP A 265 -2.50 -18.05 8.70
N LEU A 266 -3.12 -17.10 7.99
CA LEU A 266 -2.42 -15.91 7.50
C LEU A 266 -1.84 -15.08 8.65
N ARG A 267 -2.62 -14.88 9.72
CA ARG A 267 -2.13 -14.18 10.93
C ARG A 267 -0.96 -14.90 11.57
N GLN A 268 -1.07 -16.23 11.73
CA GLN A 268 0.01 -17.03 12.32
C GLN A 268 1.29 -16.95 11.48
N HIS A 269 1.19 -16.97 10.16
CA HIS A 269 2.35 -16.79 9.30
C HIS A 269 2.96 -15.40 9.43
N LEU A 270 2.14 -14.35 9.39
CA LEU A 270 2.61 -12.97 9.50
C LEU A 270 3.34 -12.73 10.82
N GLU A 271 2.68 -13.02 11.95
CA GLU A 271 3.22 -12.79 13.29
C GLU A 271 4.26 -13.85 13.72
N GLY A 272 4.30 -15.00 13.03
CA GLY A 272 5.21 -16.11 13.28
C GLY A 272 6.50 -16.08 12.46
N GLY A 273 6.82 -14.93 11.80
CA GLY A 273 8.12 -14.73 11.17
C GLY A 273 8.10 -14.14 9.75
N TRP A 274 6.94 -14.06 9.06
CA TRP A 274 6.91 -13.46 7.73
C TRP A 274 7.22 -11.96 7.75
N ILE A 275 6.78 -11.25 8.80
CA ILE A 275 7.10 -9.84 8.99
C ILE A 275 8.61 -9.67 9.18
N ASP A 276 9.25 -10.52 10.01
CA ASP A 276 10.70 -10.48 10.22
C ASP A 276 11.45 -10.73 8.91
N LEU A 277 11.10 -11.81 8.18
CA LEU A 277 11.69 -12.12 6.88
C LEU A 277 11.53 -10.97 5.87
N MET A 278 10.38 -10.32 5.84
CA MET A 278 10.16 -9.15 5.00
C MET A 278 11.05 -7.98 5.43
N CYS A 279 11.07 -7.67 6.73
CA CYS A 279 11.88 -6.59 7.29
C CYS A 279 13.37 -6.76 6.96
N ASP A 280 13.91 -7.96 7.16
CA ASP A 280 15.30 -8.29 6.80
C ASP A 280 15.55 -8.08 5.31
N ARG A 281 14.62 -8.52 4.46
CA ARG A 281 14.77 -8.45 3.00
C ARG A 281 14.71 -7.01 2.48
N VAL A 282 13.87 -6.15 3.06
CA VAL A 282 13.73 -4.74 2.62
C VAL A 282 14.64 -3.78 3.40
N GLY A 283 15.35 -4.27 4.41
CA GLY A 283 16.25 -3.47 5.24
C GLY A 283 15.51 -2.46 6.12
N VAL A 284 14.35 -2.82 6.65
CA VAL A 284 13.56 -2.03 7.61
C VAL A 284 13.59 -2.74 8.95
N ALA A 285 14.10 -2.10 10.00
CA ALA A 285 14.06 -2.66 11.34
C ALA A 285 12.61 -2.73 11.87
N LEU A 286 12.31 -3.65 12.79
CA LEU A 286 10.94 -3.80 13.35
C LEU A 286 10.42 -2.52 14.00
N ASP A 287 11.27 -1.77 14.68
CA ASP A 287 10.94 -0.46 15.26
C ASP A 287 10.79 0.66 14.22
N GLY A 288 11.32 0.45 13.00
CA GLY A 288 11.15 1.31 11.84
C GLY A 288 9.89 1.02 11.01
N LEU A 289 9.13 -0.03 11.34
CA LEU A 289 7.85 -0.31 10.69
C LEU A 289 6.85 0.84 10.88
N PRO A 290 6.02 1.14 9.88
CA PRO A 290 4.95 2.13 10.04
C PRO A 290 4.02 1.76 11.19
N LEU A 291 3.50 2.76 11.90
CA LEU A 291 2.49 2.50 12.93
C LEU A 291 1.22 1.86 12.35
N LEU A 292 0.87 2.21 11.12
CA LEU A 292 -0.23 1.58 10.40
C LEU A 292 0.18 1.34 8.95
N TRP A 293 0.02 0.11 8.50
CA TRP A 293 0.25 -0.32 7.12
C TRP A 293 -0.63 -1.51 6.80
N ASP A 294 -0.74 -1.86 5.54
CA ASP A 294 -1.44 -3.06 5.13
C ASP A 294 -0.68 -3.85 4.07
N ALA A 295 -0.97 -5.15 4.02
CA ALA A 295 -0.44 -6.07 3.03
C ALA A 295 -1.59 -6.86 2.39
N ASP A 296 -1.63 -6.85 1.05
CA ASP A 296 -2.63 -7.53 0.25
C ASP A 296 -2.12 -8.90 -0.21
N PHE A 297 -2.89 -9.93 0.11
CA PHE A 297 -2.59 -11.31 -0.27
C PHE A 297 -3.66 -11.88 -1.19
N LEU A 298 -3.20 -12.59 -2.20
CA LEU A 298 -4.02 -13.45 -3.05
C LEU A 298 -3.78 -14.91 -2.68
N LEU A 299 -4.75 -15.77 -2.96
CA LEU A 299 -4.56 -17.21 -2.84
C LEU A 299 -3.77 -17.74 -4.05
N GLY A 300 -2.64 -18.34 -3.78
CA GLY A 300 -1.85 -19.07 -4.75
C GLY A 300 -2.38 -20.51 -4.94
N LYS A 301 -1.71 -21.27 -5.80
CA LYS A 301 -1.98 -22.71 -5.92
C LYS A 301 -1.69 -23.38 -4.57
N ARG A 302 -2.62 -24.22 -4.10
CA ARG A 302 -2.39 -25.03 -2.89
C ARG A 302 -1.14 -25.87 -3.04
N ASP A 303 -0.44 -26.11 -1.95
CA ASP A 303 0.69 -27.01 -1.93
C ASP A 303 0.27 -28.48 -2.09
N ALA A 304 1.24 -29.39 -2.12
CA ALA A 304 0.99 -30.82 -2.28
C ALA A 304 0.19 -31.44 -1.09
N THR A 305 0.16 -30.78 0.06
CA THR A 305 -0.57 -31.20 1.26
C THR A 305 -1.97 -30.59 1.35
N GLY A 306 -2.32 -29.72 0.41
CA GLY A 306 -3.62 -29.04 0.35
C GLY A 306 -3.68 -27.75 1.18
N PHE A 307 -2.59 -27.32 1.83
CA PHE A 307 -2.55 -26.06 2.57
C PHE A 307 -2.65 -24.85 1.65
N GLU A 308 -3.27 -23.79 2.18
CA GLU A 308 -3.41 -22.53 1.47
C GLU A 308 -2.03 -21.85 1.34
N ARG A 309 -1.75 -21.38 0.13
CA ARG A 309 -0.60 -20.54 -0.14
C ARG A 309 -1.05 -19.10 -0.31
N TYR A 310 -0.55 -18.22 0.52
CA TYR A 310 -0.77 -16.77 0.40
C TYR A 310 0.35 -16.15 -0.44
N VAL A 311 -0.03 -15.31 -1.40
CA VAL A 311 0.90 -14.62 -2.30
C VAL A 311 0.75 -13.12 -2.13
N LEU A 312 1.81 -12.45 -1.70
CA LEU A 312 1.83 -11.00 -1.56
C LEU A 312 1.66 -10.34 -2.93
N CYS A 313 0.74 -9.40 -3.02
CA CYS A 313 0.52 -8.62 -4.25
C CYS A 313 0.68 -7.12 -4.10
N GLU A 314 0.63 -6.59 -2.88
CA GLU A 314 0.83 -5.17 -2.58
C GLU A 314 1.11 -4.94 -1.10
N ILE A 315 1.88 -3.89 -0.79
CA ILE A 315 1.98 -3.29 0.55
C ILE A 315 1.65 -1.81 0.44
N ASN A 316 0.81 -1.31 1.34
CA ASN A 316 0.47 0.10 1.46
C ASN A 316 0.94 0.63 2.82
N VAL A 317 1.65 1.77 2.82
CA VAL A 317 2.30 2.29 4.04
C VAL A 317 1.99 3.75 4.37
N SER A 318 1.27 4.46 3.52
CA SER A 318 1.11 5.92 3.68
C SER A 318 -0.29 6.45 3.44
N SER A 319 -1.24 5.60 3.05
CA SER A 319 -2.62 6.01 2.80
C SER A 319 -3.62 4.97 3.34
N VAL A 320 -3.19 4.26 4.36
CA VAL A 320 -3.95 3.17 4.99
C VAL A 320 -4.88 3.76 6.04
N ALA A 321 -6.18 3.59 5.85
CA ALA A 321 -7.16 3.94 6.88
C ALA A 321 -7.14 2.90 8.01
N PRO A 322 -7.38 3.31 9.28
CA PRO A 322 -7.41 2.40 10.42
C PRO A 322 -8.71 1.57 10.41
N PHE A 323 -8.71 0.54 9.59
CA PHE A 323 -9.78 -0.44 9.50
C PHE A 323 -9.24 -1.85 9.80
N PRO A 324 -10.07 -2.75 10.31
CA PRO A 324 -11.40 -2.49 10.89
C PRO A 324 -11.31 -1.56 12.11
N GLU A 325 -12.44 -1.24 12.74
CA GLU A 325 -12.46 -0.35 13.92
C GLU A 325 -11.57 -0.86 15.07
N SER A 326 -11.41 -2.17 15.18
CA SER A 326 -10.48 -2.83 16.12
C SER A 326 -9.02 -2.39 15.94
N ALA A 327 -8.62 -1.85 14.79
CA ALA A 327 -7.26 -1.33 14.56
C ALA A 327 -7.01 0.03 15.25
N VAL A 328 -8.05 0.77 15.63
CA VAL A 328 -7.91 2.12 16.20
C VAL A 328 -7.20 2.09 17.55
N ALA A 329 -7.63 1.23 18.45
CA ALA A 329 -7.04 1.16 19.80
C ALA A 329 -5.57 0.72 19.78
N PRO A 330 -5.15 -0.33 19.06
CA PRO A 330 -3.74 -0.67 18.86
C PRO A 330 -2.92 0.48 18.25
N LEU A 331 -3.44 1.17 17.23
CA LEU A 331 -2.76 2.30 16.60
C LEU A 331 -2.51 3.44 17.60
N VAL A 332 -3.53 3.82 18.37
CA VAL A 332 -3.41 4.86 19.41
C VAL A 332 -2.39 4.45 20.47
N SER A 333 -2.41 3.20 20.91
CA SER A 333 -1.43 2.67 21.88
C SER A 333 -0.01 2.71 21.34
N ALA A 334 0.21 2.25 20.11
CA ALA A 334 1.53 2.26 19.46
C ALA A 334 2.06 3.69 19.25
N ALA A 335 1.19 4.62 18.85
CA ALA A 335 1.56 6.03 18.70
C ALA A 335 1.97 6.65 20.04
N ARG A 336 1.22 6.39 21.13
CA ARG A 336 1.60 6.85 22.47
C ARG A 336 2.96 6.34 22.91
N THR A 337 3.23 5.06 22.68
CA THR A 337 4.54 4.46 22.97
C THR A 337 5.65 5.14 22.17
N ALA A 338 5.44 5.35 20.87
CA ALA A 338 6.42 6.04 20.02
C ALA A 338 6.71 7.48 20.48
N LEU A 339 5.67 8.24 20.86
CA LEU A 339 5.82 9.61 21.37
C LEU A 339 6.53 9.65 22.73
N ALA A 340 6.30 8.66 23.61
CA ALA A 340 6.92 8.59 24.93
C ALA A 340 8.40 8.17 24.87
N SER A 341 8.77 7.30 23.94
CA SER A 341 10.15 6.80 23.81
C SER A 341 11.09 7.77 23.12
N GLY A 342 10.58 8.89 22.56
CA GLY A 342 11.37 9.83 21.77
C GLY A 342 12.02 9.13 20.56
N VAL A 343 11.40 8.08 20.03
CA VAL A 343 11.85 7.34 18.83
C VAL A 343 11.67 8.21 17.60
N ALA A 344 12.33 9.33 17.64
CA ALA A 344 12.65 10.17 16.49
C ALA A 344 14.02 9.77 15.92
N ARG A 345 14.51 8.60 16.22
CA ARG A 345 15.85 8.16 15.82
C ARG A 345 15.72 7.02 14.82
N LEU A 346 15.48 7.40 13.57
CA LEU A 346 15.93 6.57 12.46
C LEU A 346 17.32 7.07 12.04
N PRO A 347 18.26 6.18 11.80
CA PRO A 347 19.59 6.49 11.32
C PRO A 347 19.57 7.11 9.93
#